data_1f06a1ede1a98d49acd1ee2f30faa31d
#
_entry.id   1f06a1ede1a98d49acd1ee2f30faa31d
#
_cell.length_a   1.000
_cell.length_b   1.000
_cell.length_c   1.000
_cell.angle_alpha   90.00
_cell.angle_beta   90.00
_cell.angle_gamma   90.00
#
_symmetry.space_group_name_H-M   'P 1'
#
loop_
_entity.id
_entity.type
_entity.pdbx_description
1 polymer ?
#
loop_
_entity_poly.entity_id
_entity_poly.type
_entity_poly.pdbx_seq_one_letter_code
_entity_poly.pdbx_strand_id
1 'polypeptide(L)'
;ASDVYKRQEYPFINCTNCGPRYTIIKSLPYDRERTTMNEFPMCEDCKAEYEDIEGRRYRAEPNACSYCGPRYTLYKPNRTAVDTVNVWNTTRELINEGSIIAIKGVGGYHLVCDARNDAVVQRLRKRKNRPHKPLAIMVGSLDTAIELVQISDVELDVLTGMERPIVLLERNHNS
;
A
#
# COMPACT_ATOMS: atom_id res chain seq x y z
N ALA A 1 -7.18 -11.37 -19.14
CA ALA A 1 -6.45 -12.59 -18.74
C ALA A 1 -4.92 -12.31 -18.64
N SER A 2 -4.32 -11.63 -19.61
CA SER A 2 -2.88 -11.31 -19.61
C SER A 2 -2.45 -10.44 -18.43
N ASP A 3 -3.33 -9.58 -17.95
CA ASP A 3 -3.08 -8.62 -16.89
C ASP A 3 -2.84 -9.27 -15.51
N VAL A 4 -3.51 -10.41 -15.25
CA VAL A 4 -3.39 -11.14 -13.98
C VAL A 4 -1.98 -11.73 -13.82
N TYR A 5 -1.42 -12.30 -14.88
CA TYR A 5 -0.10 -12.94 -14.81
C TYR A 5 1.05 -11.92 -14.80
N LYS A 6 0.96 -10.86 -15.61
CA LYS A 6 2.01 -9.87 -15.76
C LYS A 6 2.24 -9.03 -14.50
N ARG A 7 1.19 -8.82 -13.70
CA ARG A 7 1.21 -7.98 -12.48
C ARG A 7 0.91 -8.74 -11.21
N GLN A 8 0.99 -10.05 -11.27
CA GLN A 8 0.82 -10.88 -10.08
C GLN A 8 1.83 -10.45 -9.01
N GLU A 9 1.35 -10.22 -7.79
CA GLU A 9 2.14 -9.73 -6.65
C GLU A 9 2.81 -8.35 -6.86
N TYR A 10 2.50 -7.63 -7.94
CA TYR A 10 3.01 -6.28 -8.14
C TYR A 10 2.18 -5.26 -7.33
N PRO A 11 2.78 -4.59 -6.31
CA PRO A 11 2.02 -3.79 -5.35
C PRO A 11 1.55 -2.44 -5.89
N PHE A 12 2.08 -1.99 -7.03
CA PHE A 12 1.76 -0.71 -7.63
C PHE A 12 0.78 -0.82 -8.80
N ILE A 13 -0.09 -1.82 -8.78
CA ILE A 13 -1.17 -1.92 -9.77
C ILE A 13 -2.12 -0.73 -9.59
N ASN A 14 -2.33 0.04 -10.66
CA ASN A 14 -3.29 1.13 -10.65
C ASN A 14 -4.70 0.66 -11.03
N CYS A 15 -5.69 1.24 -10.39
CA CYS A 15 -7.07 1.18 -10.87
C CYS A 15 -7.22 1.97 -12.18
N THR A 16 -7.94 1.44 -13.15
CA THR A 16 -8.21 2.10 -14.44
C THR A 16 -9.57 2.81 -14.49
N ASN A 17 -10.38 2.72 -13.43
CA ASN A 17 -11.75 3.26 -13.40
C ASN A 17 -11.86 4.60 -12.65
N CYS A 18 -10.97 4.91 -11.72
CA CYS A 18 -11.13 6.05 -10.83
C CYS A 18 -10.38 7.32 -11.26
N GLY A 19 -9.90 7.40 -12.50
CA GLY A 19 -9.35 8.63 -13.10
C GLY A 19 -7.97 9.07 -12.58
N PRO A 20 -7.65 10.36 -12.71
CA PRO A 20 -6.32 10.91 -12.40
C PRO A 20 -5.88 10.70 -10.96
N ARG A 21 -4.56 10.54 -10.76
CA ARG A 21 -3.91 10.38 -9.46
C ARG A 21 -3.19 11.67 -9.09
N TYR A 22 -3.81 12.50 -8.27
CA TYR A 22 -3.21 13.78 -7.83
C TYR A 22 -1.81 13.63 -7.24
N THR A 23 -1.57 12.53 -6.53
CA THR A 23 -0.28 12.28 -5.85
C THR A 23 0.91 12.09 -6.78
N ILE A 24 0.68 11.80 -8.06
CA ILE A 24 1.75 11.65 -9.06
C ILE A 24 1.85 12.83 -10.02
N ILE A 25 0.89 13.75 -10.01
CA ILE A 25 0.85 14.89 -10.94
C ILE A 25 1.95 15.90 -10.59
N LYS A 26 2.76 16.26 -11.58
CA LYS A 26 3.73 17.36 -11.48
C LYS A 26 3.18 18.65 -12.07
N SER A 27 2.43 18.57 -13.19
CA SER A 27 1.79 19.69 -13.87
C SER A 27 0.65 19.22 -14.77
N LEU A 28 -0.20 20.14 -15.22
CA LEU A 28 -1.25 19.88 -16.21
C LEU A 28 -0.74 20.09 -17.64
N PRO A 29 -1.35 19.46 -18.66
CA PRO A 29 -2.40 18.43 -18.57
C PRO A 29 -1.93 17.13 -17.94
N TYR A 30 -2.88 16.24 -17.57
CA TYR A 30 -2.60 14.94 -16.97
C TYR A 30 -2.12 13.95 -18.04
N ASP A 31 -0.84 14.02 -18.35
CA ASP A 31 -0.13 13.11 -19.26
C ASP A 31 1.05 12.48 -18.52
N ARG A 32 1.47 11.28 -18.89
CA ARG A 32 2.56 10.56 -18.23
C ARG A 32 3.83 11.38 -18.06
N GLU A 33 4.23 12.14 -19.08
CA GLU A 33 5.41 13.01 -19.06
C GLU A 33 5.35 14.08 -17.96
N ARG A 34 4.14 14.46 -17.56
CA ARG A 34 3.86 15.45 -16.51
C ARG A 34 3.53 14.84 -15.16
N THR A 35 3.82 13.57 -15.00
CA THR A 35 3.68 12.83 -13.74
C THR A 35 5.04 12.32 -13.26
N THR A 36 5.09 11.84 -12.01
CA THR A 36 6.27 11.14 -11.47
C THR A 36 6.56 9.81 -12.20
N MET A 37 5.58 9.29 -12.96
CA MET A 37 5.74 8.07 -13.75
C MET A 37 6.62 8.26 -15.01
N ASN A 38 6.94 9.49 -15.36
CA ASN A 38 7.90 9.78 -16.42
C ASN A 38 9.30 9.17 -16.16
N GLU A 39 9.65 8.99 -14.89
CA GLU A 39 10.92 8.37 -14.47
C GLU A 39 10.96 6.85 -14.71
N PHE A 40 9.82 6.25 -15.09
CA PHE A 40 9.63 4.83 -15.33
C PHE A 40 9.22 4.57 -16.78
N PRO A 41 10.18 4.47 -17.74
CA PRO A 41 9.86 4.14 -19.13
C PRO A 41 9.12 2.81 -19.22
N MET A 42 8.02 2.80 -19.98
CA MET A 42 7.24 1.57 -20.15
C MET A 42 8.04 0.53 -20.94
N CYS A 43 7.94 -0.74 -20.53
CA CYS A 43 8.36 -1.85 -21.40
C CYS A 43 7.39 -1.98 -22.59
N GLU A 44 7.79 -2.72 -23.62
CA GLU A 44 7.01 -2.89 -24.85
C GLU A 44 5.57 -3.33 -24.58
N ASP A 45 5.37 -4.31 -23.71
CA ASP A 45 4.04 -4.77 -23.36
C ASP A 45 3.18 -3.71 -22.65
N CYS A 46 3.74 -2.96 -21.68
CA CYS A 46 3.01 -1.90 -21.01
C CYS A 46 2.68 -0.74 -21.95
N LYS A 47 3.56 -0.50 -22.93
CA LYS A 47 3.35 0.49 -23.97
C LYS A 47 2.24 0.04 -24.92
N ALA A 48 2.25 -1.21 -25.37
CA ALA A 48 1.18 -1.77 -26.19
C ALA A 48 -0.19 -1.63 -25.50
N GLU A 49 -0.30 -2.00 -24.21
CA GLU A 49 -1.54 -1.83 -23.45
C GLU A 49 -1.96 -0.35 -23.30
N TYR A 50 -1.01 0.57 -23.21
CA TYR A 50 -1.25 1.99 -23.09
C TYR A 50 -1.76 2.62 -24.39
N GLU A 51 -1.35 2.09 -25.54
CA GLU A 51 -1.71 2.54 -26.88
C GLU A 51 -2.94 1.80 -27.45
N ASP A 52 -3.36 0.69 -26.85
CA ASP A 52 -4.51 -0.09 -27.28
C ASP A 52 -5.83 0.58 -26.92
N ILE A 53 -6.51 1.12 -27.93
CA ILE A 53 -7.78 1.87 -27.78
C ILE A 53 -8.89 1.02 -27.15
N GLU A 54 -8.91 -0.30 -27.42
CA GLU A 54 -9.90 -1.21 -26.86
C GLU A 54 -9.51 -1.73 -25.47
N GLY A 55 -8.27 -1.50 -25.08
CA GLY A 55 -7.73 -1.95 -23.80
C GLY A 55 -8.16 -1.09 -22.63
N ARG A 56 -8.50 -1.73 -21.49
CA ARG A 56 -8.86 -1.02 -20.26
C ARG A 56 -7.72 -0.13 -19.70
N ARG A 57 -6.49 -0.25 -20.22
CA ARG A 57 -5.31 0.53 -19.84
C ARG A 57 -4.95 1.61 -20.86
N TYR A 58 -5.80 1.79 -21.85
CA TYR A 58 -5.63 2.89 -22.79
C TYR A 58 -5.49 4.22 -22.06
N ARG A 59 -4.38 4.92 -22.33
CA ARG A 59 -4.05 6.20 -21.67
C ARG A 59 -4.12 6.18 -20.15
N ALA A 60 -3.87 5.03 -19.53
CA ALA A 60 -3.70 4.94 -18.07
C ALA A 60 -2.29 5.40 -17.70
N GLU A 61 -2.13 6.68 -17.35
CA GLU A 61 -0.83 7.32 -17.12
C GLU A 61 0.07 6.60 -16.10
N PRO A 62 -0.49 6.01 -15.00
CA PRO A 62 0.33 5.24 -14.05
C PRO A 62 0.58 3.79 -14.48
N ASN A 63 0.27 3.40 -15.73
CA ASN A 63 0.48 2.03 -16.20
C ASN A 63 1.94 1.60 -16.06
N ALA A 64 2.17 0.48 -15.40
CA ALA A 64 3.48 -0.12 -15.19
C ALA A 64 3.34 -1.59 -14.79
N CYS A 65 4.43 -2.33 -14.75
CA CYS A 65 4.51 -3.69 -14.22
C CYS A 65 5.78 -3.85 -13.37
N SER A 66 5.97 -5.04 -12.79
CA SER A 66 7.15 -5.35 -11.97
C SER A 66 8.48 -5.16 -12.70
N TYR A 67 8.49 -5.18 -14.04
CA TYR A 67 9.68 -4.98 -14.84
C TYR A 67 10.03 -3.49 -15.04
N CYS A 68 9.04 -2.66 -15.40
CA CYS A 68 9.27 -1.27 -15.82
C CYS A 68 8.82 -0.21 -14.80
N GLY A 69 8.11 -0.59 -13.75
CA GLY A 69 7.56 0.34 -12.76
C GLY A 69 8.37 0.45 -11.47
N PRO A 70 7.88 1.25 -10.52
CA PRO A 70 8.50 1.41 -9.21
C PRO A 70 8.64 0.09 -8.46
N ARG A 71 9.65 0.00 -7.59
CA ARG A 71 9.94 -1.17 -6.75
C ARG A 71 10.23 -0.74 -5.33
N TYR A 72 10.00 -1.63 -4.37
CA TYR A 72 10.45 -1.44 -3.00
C TYR A 72 11.88 -1.96 -2.83
N THR A 73 12.66 -1.21 -2.08
CA THR A 73 13.97 -1.63 -1.56
C THR A 73 13.94 -1.49 -0.05
N LEU A 74 14.39 -2.52 0.66
CA LEU A 74 14.51 -2.50 2.11
C LEU A 74 15.89 -1.91 2.49
N TYR A 75 15.87 -0.97 3.43
CA TYR A 75 17.09 -0.34 3.95
C TYR A 75 17.23 -0.57 5.45
N LYS A 76 18.47 -0.79 5.89
CA LYS A 76 18.83 -0.74 7.31
C LYS A 76 18.78 0.70 7.84
N PRO A 77 18.78 0.92 9.17
CA PRO A 77 18.83 2.27 9.75
C PRO A 77 20.01 3.12 9.30
N ASN A 78 21.14 2.49 8.97
CA ASN A 78 22.33 3.14 8.41
C ASN A 78 22.24 3.46 6.91
N ARG A 79 21.05 3.28 6.30
CA ARG A 79 20.75 3.50 4.87
C ARG A 79 21.45 2.54 3.91
N THR A 80 22.01 1.44 4.36
CA THR A 80 22.49 0.38 3.45
C THR A 80 21.30 -0.47 3.00
N ALA A 81 21.25 -0.79 1.70
CA ALA A 81 20.25 -1.71 1.19
C ALA A 81 20.44 -3.10 1.79
N VAL A 82 19.32 -3.76 2.08
CA VAL A 82 19.31 -5.18 2.49
C VAL A 82 19.31 -6.01 1.22
N ASP A 83 20.31 -6.88 1.10
CA ASP A 83 20.33 -7.88 0.04
C ASP A 83 19.29 -8.96 0.36
N THR A 84 18.25 -9.04 -0.44
CA THR A 84 17.16 -10.00 -0.26
C THR A 84 16.49 -10.34 -1.59
N VAL A 85 16.18 -11.61 -1.75
CA VAL A 85 15.46 -12.12 -2.92
C VAL A 85 13.99 -11.68 -2.89
N ASN A 86 13.41 -11.55 -1.69
CA ASN A 86 12.01 -11.16 -1.51
C ASN A 86 11.87 -10.16 -0.36
N VAL A 87 11.76 -8.89 -0.72
CA VAL A 87 11.63 -7.79 0.23
C VAL A 87 10.41 -7.93 1.16
N TRP A 88 9.33 -8.54 0.69
CA TRP A 88 8.10 -8.72 1.48
C TRP A 88 8.26 -9.77 2.56
N ASN A 89 8.88 -10.91 2.24
CA ASN A 89 9.15 -11.96 3.22
C ASN A 89 10.09 -11.45 4.30
N THR A 90 11.20 -10.83 3.91
CA THR A 90 12.15 -10.26 4.88
C THR A 90 11.50 -9.17 5.74
N THR A 91 10.65 -8.31 5.17
CA THR A 91 9.91 -7.30 5.95
C THR A 91 8.96 -7.94 6.95
N ARG A 92 8.25 -9.01 6.56
CA ARG A 92 7.34 -9.75 7.45
C ARG A 92 8.10 -10.41 8.61
N GLU A 93 9.24 -11.03 8.32
CA GLU A 93 10.11 -11.62 9.34
C GLU A 93 10.56 -10.57 10.35
N LEU A 94 11.06 -9.44 9.89
CA LEU A 94 11.46 -8.33 10.76
C LEU A 94 10.30 -7.79 11.63
N ILE A 95 9.09 -7.72 11.09
CA ILE A 95 7.90 -7.30 11.87
C ILE A 95 7.58 -8.34 12.94
N ASN A 96 7.63 -9.63 12.61
CA ASN A 96 7.39 -10.72 13.55
C ASN A 96 8.45 -10.77 14.66
N GLU A 97 9.69 -10.40 14.36
CA GLU A 97 10.79 -10.23 15.33
C GLU A 97 10.66 -8.95 16.17
N GLY A 98 9.60 -8.19 15.99
CA GLY A 98 9.33 -6.99 16.76
C GLY A 98 10.00 -5.72 16.22
N SER A 99 10.39 -5.67 14.97
CA SER A 99 10.85 -4.44 14.34
C SER A 99 9.71 -3.47 14.05
N ILE A 100 10.04 -2.18 14.01
CA ILE A 100 9.17 -1.11 13.50
C ILE A 100 9.71 -0.71 12.13
N ILE A 101 8.91 -0.90 11.09
CA ILE A 101 9.29 -0.65 9.70
C ILE A 101 8.63 0.65 9.23
N ALA A 102 9.40 1.48 8.52
CA ALA A 102 8.87 2.64 7.80
C ALA A 102 8.63 2.25 6.34
N ILE A 103 7.36 2.15 5.93
CA ILE A 103 6.99 1.80 4.56
C ILE A 103 6.58 3.07 3.82
N LYS A 104 7.20 3.34 2.68
CA LYS A 104 6.84 4.45 1.80
C LYS A 104 5.56 4.12 1.06
N GLY A 105 4.47 4.76 1.41
CA GLY A 105 3.23 4.77 0.66
C GLY A 105 3.18 5.91 -0.36
N VAL A 106 2.07 6.06 -1.08
CA VAL A 106 1.88 7.09 -2.11
C VAL A 106 1.93 8.50 -1.49
N GLY A 107 1.27 8.72 -0.35
CA GLY A 107 1.21 10.03 0.33
C GLY A 107 2.31 10.29 1.36
N GLY A 108 3.16 9.30 1.68
CA GLY A 108 4.18 9.46 2.73
C GLY A 108 4.61 8.14 3.34
N TYR A 109 5.31 8.21 4.48
CA TYR A 109 5.75 7.03 5.22
C TYR A 109 4.73 6.59 6.27
N HIS A 110 4.47 5.28 6.32
CA HIS A 110 3.70 4.62 7.35
C HIS A 110 4.63 3.84 8.27
N LEU A 111 4.48 4.00 9.57
CA LEU A 111 5.20 3.17 10.55
C LEU A 111 4.33 1.95 10.88
N VAL A 112 4.87 0.77 10.64
CA VAL A 112 4.19 -0.52 10.78
C VAL A 112 4.94 -1.38 11.79
N CYS A 113 4.20 -2.06 12.65
CA CYS A 113 4.70 -3.07 13.59
C CYS A 113 3.62 -4.12 13.88
N ASP A 114 3.98 -5.22 14.52
CA ASP A 114 3.00 -6.19 14.99
C ASP A 114 2.14 -5.59 16.10
N ALA A 115 0.83 -5.48 15.84
CA ALA A 115 -0.15 -4.93 16.79
C ALA A 115 -0.41 -5.84 18.00
N ARG A 116 -0.04 -7.12 17.92
CA ARG A 116 -0.17 -8.12 18.99
C ARG A 116 0.98 -8.08 20.00
N ASN A 117 2.05 -7.34 19.69
CA ASN A 117 3.22 -7.21 20.56
C ASN A 117 3.21 -5.89 21.30
N ASP A 118 2.72 -5.92 22.55
CA ASP A 118 2.59 -4.74 23.41
C ASP A 118 3.90 -3.97 23.58
N ALA A 119 5.03 -4.64 23.74
CA ALA A 119 6.33 -4.01 23.91
C ALA A 119 6.72 -3.18 22.68
N VAL A 120 6.41 -3.67 21.49
CA VAL A 120 6.68 -2.96 20.23
C VAL A 120 5.71 -1.79 20.04
N VAL A 121 4.43 -1.98 20.36
CA VAL A 121 3.42 -0.92 20.29
C VAL A 121 3.77 0.22 21.26
N GLN A 122 4.16 -0.10 22.51
CA GLN A 122 4.59 0.92 23.48
C GLN A 122 5.86 1.65 23.01
N ARG A 123 6.81 0.94 22.40
CA ARG A 123 8.01 1.54 21.82
C ARG A 123 7.65 2.49 20.67
N LEU A 124 6.69 2.11 19.80
CA LEU A 124 6.18 2.97 18.74
C LEU A 124 5.51 4.23 19.30
N ARG A 125 4.64 4.08 20.33
CA ARG A 125 3.97 5.20 21.01
C ARG A 125 4.98 6.18 21.59
N LYS A 126 6.00 5.68 22.31
CA LYS A 126 7.07 6.49 22.90
C LYS A 126 7.84 7.26 21.83
N ARG A 127 8.25 6.59 20.73
CA ARG A 127 8.98 7.24 19.64
C ARG A 127 8.18 8.31 18.91
N LYS A 128 6.86 8.11 18.79
CA LYS A 128 5.93 9.08 18.17
C LYS A 128 5.46 10.17 19.13
N ASN A 129 5.79 10.10 20.41
CA ASN A 129 5.21 10.94 21.47
C ASN A 129 3.67 10.97 21.39
N ARG A 130 3.07 9.78 21.26
CA ARG A 130 1.62 9.60 21.04
C ARG A 130 1.03 8.61 22.05
N PRO A 131 0.90 9.00 23.34
CA PRO A 131 0.53 8.06 24.41
C PRO A 131 -0.92 7.57 24.28
N HIS A 132 -1.88 8.42 23.90
CA HIS A 132 -3.31 8.13 24.03
C HIS A 132 -4.07 8.03 22.69
N LYS A 133 -3.58 8.65 21.60
CA LYS A 133 -4.30 8.58 20.33
C LYS A 133 -4.36 7.15 19.78
N PRO A 134 -5.50 6.70 19.23
CA PRO A 134 -5.61 5.41 18.58
C PRO A 134 -4.56 5.25 17.46
N LEU A 135 -4.10 4.02 17.28
CA LEU A 135 -3.29 3.60 16.12
C LEU A 135 -4.19 2.79 15.21
N ALA A 136 -4.11 3.04 13.91
CA ALA A 136 -4.85 2.24 12.94
C ALA A 136 -4.28 0.82 12.90
N ILE A 137 -5.16 -0.17 12.83
CA ILE A 137 -4.82 -1.59 12.65
C ILE A 137 -5.21 -1.99 11.23
N MET A 138 -4.34 -2.71 10.57
CA MET A 138 -4.62 -3.35 9.30
C MET A 138 -4.78 -4.86 9.52
N VAL A 139 -5.86 -5.42 9.05
CA VAL A 139 -6.16 -6.86 9.11
C VAL A 139 -6.26 -7.47 7.72
N GLY A 140 -6.03 -8.77 7.61
CA GLY A 140 -6.01 -9.47 6.33
C GLY A 140 -7.40 -9.74 5.75
N SER A 141 -8.44 -9.78 6.59
CA SER A 141 -9.82 -10.07 6.17
C SER A 141 -10.83 -9.39 7.08
N LEU A 142 -12.07 -9.33 6.61
CA LEU A 142 -13.20 -8.86 7.41
C LEU A 142 -13.47 -9.79 8.61
N ASP A 143 -13.33 -11.09 8.42
CA ASP A 143 -13.52 -12.07 9.50
C ASP A 143 -12.57 -11.77 10.67
N THR A 144 -11.31 -11.50 10.37
CA THR A 144 -10.34 -11.07 11.40
C THR A 144 -10.73 -9.76 12.06
N ALA A 145 -11.34 -8.82 11.32
CA ALA A 145 -11.84 -7.57 11.91
C ALA A 145 -12.99 -7.85 12.90
N ILE A 146 -13.95 -8.68 12.52
CA ILE A 146 -15.11 -9.07 13.36
C ILE A 146 -14.67 -9.76 14.66
N GLU A 147 -13.60 -10.54 14.63
CA GLU A 147 -13.03 -11.14 15.84
C GLU A 147 -12.48 -10.09 16.83
N LEU A 148 -11.98 -8.95 16.33
CA LEU A 148 -11.30 -7.94 17.14
C LEU A 148 -12.22 -6.82 17.62
N VAL A 149 -13.24 -6.47 16.83
CA VAL A 149 -14.09 -5.29 17.06
C VAL A 149 -15.56 -5.58 16.78
N GLN A 150 -16.43 -4.78 17.38
CA GLN A 150 -17.86 -4.78 17.06
C GLN A 150 -18.09 -3.96 15.80
N ILE A 151 -18.83 -4.51 14.85
CA ILE A 151 -19.11 -3.87 13.56
C ILE A 151 -20.63 -3.93 13.34
N SER A 152 -21.27 -2.76 13.25
CA SER A 152 -22.66 -2.65 12.81
C SER A 152 -22.75 -2.71 11.27
N ASP A 153 -23.96 -2.94 10.74
CA ASP A 153 -24.19 -2.99 9.29
C ASP A 153 -23.72 -1.72 8.57
N VAL A 154 -23.97 -0.54 9.18
CA VAL A 154 -23.54 0.75 8.62
C VAL A 154 -22.01 0.87 8.59
N GLU A 155 -21.32 0.45 9.64
CA GLU A 155 -19.86 0.46 9.70
C GLU A 155 -19.26 -0.56 8.75
N LEU A 156 -19.92 -1.70 8.53
CA LEU A 156 -19.55 -2.71 7.54
C LEU A 156 -19.59 -2.13 6.14
N ASP A 157 -20.66 -1.44 5.77
CA ASP A 157 -20.80 -0.79 4.47
C ASP A 157 -19.68 0.25 4.24
N VAL A 158 -19.35 1.04 5.27
CA VAL A 158 -18.26 2.02 5.20
C VAL A 158 -16.90 1.35 5.07
N LEU A 159 -16.62 0.28 5.84
CA LEU A 159 -15.38 -0.47 5.79
C LEU A 159 -15.14 -1.17 4.44
N THR A 160 -16.21 -1.69 3.83
CA THR A 160 -16.14 -2.45 2.58
C THR A 160 -16.42 -1.61 1.34
N GLY A 161 -16.87 -0.37 1.53
CA GLY A 161 -17.13 0.62 0.48
C GLY A 161 -15.90 0.96 -0.36
N MET A 162 -16.11 1.70 -1.43
CA MET A 162 -15.06 2.04 -2.40
C MET A 162 -13.98 2.96 -1.79
N GLU A 163 -14.34 3.79 -0.84
CA GLU A 163 -13.49 4.78 -0.19
C GLU A 163 -12.48 4.18 0.78
N ARG A 164 -12.81 3.03 1.37
CA ARG A 164 -11.95 2.31 2.33
C ARG A 164 -11.36 3.20 3.43
N PRO A 165 -12.14 3.99 4.14
CA PRO A 165 -11.63 4.86 5.20
C PRO A 165 -11.15 4.07 6.42
N ILE A 166 -10.41 4.76 7.31
CA ILE A 166 -10.14 4.25 8.65
C ILE A 166 -11.39 4.52 9.50
N VAL A 167 -11.99 3.47 10.06
CA VAL A 167 -13.19 3.55 10.89
C VAL A 167 -12.82 3.32 12.36
N LEU A 168 -13.35 4.14 13.27
CA LEU A 168 -13.22 3.93 14.70
C LEU A 168 -14.32 2.95 15.14
N LEU A 169 -13.92 1.84 15.72
CA LEU A 169 -14.81 0.76 16.14
C LEU A 169 -14.56 0.41 17.60
N GLU A 170 -15.58 -0.09 18.27
CA GLU A 170 -15.45 -0.60 19.64
C GLU A 170 -14.74 -1.95 19.65
N ARG A 171 -13.79 -2.11 20.56
CA ARG A 171 -13.08 -3.36 20.75
C ARG A 171 -14.02 -4.42 21.36
N ASN A 172 -13.89 -5.67 20.91
CA ASN A 172 -14.54 -6.79 21.57
C ASN A 172 -13.98 -6.98 22.99
N HIS A 173 -14.84 -7.21 23.98
CA HIS A 173 -14.45 -7.34 25.40
C HIS A 173 -13.53 -8.55 25.64
N ASN A 174 -13.48 -9.52 24.74
CA ASN A 174 -12.74 -10.78 24.88
C ASN A 174 -11.49 -10.86 23.96
N SER A 175 -11.10 -9.77 23.33
CA SER A 175 -9.95 -9.73 22.40
C SER A 175 -8.77 -8.92 22.95
#